data_f43c7252bebb7411be060821b5524ca5
#
_entry.id   f43c7252bebb7411be060821b5524ca5
#
_cell.length_a   1.000
_cell.length_b   1.000
_cell.length_c   1.000
_cell.angle_alpha   90.00
_cell.angle_beta   90.00
_cell.angle_gamma   90.00
#
_symmetry.space_group_name_H-M   'P 1'
#
loop_
_entity.id
_entity.type
_entity.pdbx_description
1 polymer ?
#
loop_
_entity_poly.entity_id
_entity_poly.type
_entity_poly.pdbx_seq_one_letter_code
_entity_poly.pdbx_strand_id
1 'polypeptide(L)'
;MEIEEWLGKDNQLGIDIWKRKYCYKEENFEQWLTRISGGNEKIAQLIREKKFLFGGRILANRGLEYVGRKITLSNCYVIEPPQDEIESIFECAKKLARTYSYGGGCGIDISLLSPRGARINNAAKETSGAVSFMDLYSLVTELIGQNGRRGALMISIDCSHPDVTNFIDIKTDLNKVTKANISVRISREFMEAVKKNGTFRLHFTREATGEKIEREVNAREMFHHIAETNWDYAEPGALFWDRVKEWNLLSRTEGFSYAGVNPCAEEPLPAGGSCLLGSINLAEFVTEPFTSSAAFDFDSFKQCVRECVRALNEVLDEGMPLHPLEEQRESVRDWRQIGLGIMGLADMLIKMGLPYGDAESQELCDRIGFAMADTAIAASAVLAKEQGMFPKCDINAVMETPYFEANTSAPTKELVKKYGLHNSQLLTIAPTGTLSTMLGISGGIEPVFANYYVRKTESLHGKDVYYKVYTKIVDSYMKDHKLTDDSMLPDYFVTAMTLDYRQRIDMQSIWQKHIDASISSTVNVPNQFTVEETESLYLYAYEKGLKGITIFRDGCKRVGILTPEEEKKQKGAVAGEGLKRGEIIQVNDDVIGKKRKLITGCGSLHCIA
;
A
#
# COMPACT_ATOMS: atom_id res chain seq x y z
N MET A 1 15.27 -2.28 -28.45
CA MET A 1 14.20 -1.31 -28.08
C MET A 1 14.78 -0.27 -27.14
N GLU A 2 14.50 1.00 -27.39
CA GLU A 2 14.90 2.08 -26.49
C GLU A 2 13.79 2.35 -25.46
N ILE A 3 14.16 2.94 -24.30
CA ILE A 3 13.19 3.22 -23.22
C ILE A 3 12.07 4.18 -23.67
N GLU A 4 12.41 5.13 -24.54
CA GLU A 4 11.48 6.08 -25.15
C GLU A 4 10.46 5.40 -26.09
N GLU A 5 10.86 4.31 -26.75
CA GLU A 5 9.95 3.48 -27.56
C GLU A 5 9.03 2.66 -26.66
N TRP A 6 9.59 2.07 -25.59
CA TRP A 6 8.81 1.24 -24.67
C TRP A 6 7.78 2.02 -23.87
N LEU A 7 8.14 3.18 -23.30
CA LEU A 7 7.22 4.00 -22.51
C LEU A 7 6.35 4.95 -23.35
N GLY A 8 6.80 5.29 -24.56
CA GLY A 8 6.25 6.35 -25.40
C GLY A 8 7.05 7.64 -25.25
N LYS A 9 7.40 8.28 -26.36
CA LYS A 9 8.25 9.50 -26.38
C LYS A 9 7.62 10.67 -25.58
N ASP A 10 6.31 10.72 -25.51
CA ASP A 10 5.56 11.79 -24.79
C ASP A 10 5.46 11.50 -23.27
N ASN A 11 5.81 10.30 -22.81
CA ASN A 11 5.77 9.93 -21.40
C ASN A 11 7.07 10.30 -20.67
N GLN A 12 7.39 11.60 -20.66
CA GLN A 12 8.63 12.09 -20.04
C GLN A 12 8.72 11.73 -18.56
N LEU A 13 7.61 11.78 -17.81
CA LEU A 13 7.58 11.41 -16.40
C LEU A 13 7.96 9.92 -16.19
N GLY A 14 7.43 9.03 -17.02
CA GLY A 14 7.77 7.60 -16.96
C GLY A 14 9.25 7.35 -17.26
N ILE A 15 9.80 8.02 -18.28
CA ILE A 15 11.21 7.96 -18.65
C ILE A 15 12.10 8.45 -17.50
N ASP A 16 11.75 9.56 -16.86
CA ASP A 16 12.48 10.11 -15.71
C ASP A 16 12.43 9.18 -14.50
N ILE A 17 11.27 8.55 -14.24
CA ILE A 17 11.12 7.53 -13.18
C ILE A 17 12.06 6.36 -13.45
N TRP A 18 12.04 5.81 -14.65
CA TRP A 18 12.92 4.69 -15.00
C TRP A 18 14.39 5.07 -14.82
N LYS A 19 14.84 6.18 -15.41
CA LYS A 19 16.24 6.66 -15.35
C LYS A 19 16.72 6.90 -13.91
N ARG A 20 15.90 7.47 -13.05
CA ARG A 20 16.30 7.86 -11.69
C ARG A 20 16.12 6.77 -10.63
N LYS A 21 15.20 5.83 -10.83
CA LYS A 21 14.84 4.84 -9.80
C LYS A 21 15.24 3.42 -10.14
N TYR A 22 15.25 3.04 -11.41
CA TYR A 22 15.36 1.65 -11.83
C TYR A 22 16.57 1.35 -12.72
N CYS A 23 17.02 2.32 -13.49
CA CYS A 23 18.22 2.22 -14.32
C CYS A 23 19.48 2.26 -13.43
N TYR A 24 20.39 1.31 -13.63
CA TYR A 24 21.68 1.28 -12.94
C TYR A 24 22.75 1.87 -13.85
N LYS A 25 23.40 2.98 -13.40
CA LYS A 25 24.37 3.74 -14.20
C LYS A 25 23.79 4.15 -15.55
N GLU A 26 24.41 3.73 -16.63
CA GLU A 26 24.05 4.06 -18.02
C GLU A 26 23.55 2.83 -18.79
N GLU A 27 22.94 1.83 -18.09
CA GLU A 27 22.37 0.68 -18.79
C GLU A 27 21.23 1.13 -19.73
N ASN A 28 21.20 0.53 -20.93
CA ASN A 28 20.06 0.70 -21.83
C ASN A 28 18.90 -0.21 -21.44
N PHE A 29 17.75 -0.09 -22.14
CA PHE A 29 16.55 -0.85 -21.82
C PHE A 29 16.77 -2.37 -21.88
N GLU A 30 17.48 -2.88 -22.89
CA GLU A 30 17.72 -4.33 -23.04
C GLU A 30 18.67 -4.88 -21.95
N GLN A 31 19.68 -4.11 -21.57
CA GLN A 31 20.56 -4.47 -20.46
C GLN A 31 19.81 -4.52 -19.13
N TRP A 32 18.99 -3.49 -18.88
CA TRP A 32 18.11 -3.44 -17.71
C TRP A 32 17.14 -4.63 -17.71
N LEU A 33 16.49 -4.90 -18.82
CA LEU A 33 15.52 -5.99 -18.96
C LEU A 33 16.16 -7.36 -18.71
N THR A 34 17.34 -7.61 -19.28
CA THR A 34 18.11 -8.84 -19.04
C THR A 34 18.46 -9.00 -17.57
N ARG A 35 18.89 -7.91 -16.92
CA ARG A 35 19.25 -7.90 -15.49
C ARG A 35 18.03 -8.24 -14.63
N ILE A 36 16.92 -7.54 -14.81
CA ILE A 36 15.73 -7.72 -13.94
C ILE A 36 14.97 -9.00 -14.22
N SER A 37 15.03 -9.55 -15.44
CA SER A 37 14.43 -10.86 -15.76
C SER A 37 15.29 -12.04 -15.30
N GLY A 38 16.53 -11.80 -14.86
CA GLY A 38 17.48 -12.88 -14.53
C GLY A 38 17.80 -13.78 -15.73
N GLY A 39 17.68 -13.25 -16.96
CA GLY A 39 17.83 -14.01 -18.20
C GLY A 39 16.63 -14.90 -18.58
N ASN A 40 15.54 -14.82 -17.84
CA ASN A 40 14.29 -15.54 -18.16
C ASN A 40 13.55 -14.81 -19.30
N GLU A 41 13.63 -15.36 -20.52
CA GLU A 41 13.08 -14.71 -21.71
C GLU A 41 11.54 -14.60 -21.68
N LYS A 42 10.84 -15.53 -21.05
CA LYS A 42 9.38 -15.44 -20.93
C LYS A 42 8.97 -14.23 -20.10
N ILE A 43 9.65 -13.98 -18.98
CA ILE A 43 9.43 -12.80 -18.16
C ILE A 43 9.88 -11.52 -18.87
N ALA A 44 11.03 -11.56 -19.56
CA ALA A 44 11.48 -10.43 -20.38
C ALA A 44 10.42 -10.04 -21.43
N GLN A 45 9.81 -11.03 -22.08
CA GLN A 45 8.74 -10.79 -23.05
C GLN A 45 7.48 -10.19 -22.41
N LEU A 46 7.03 -10.71 -21.26
CA LEU A 46 5.89 -10.14 -20.53
C LEU A 46 6.14 -8.69 -20.11
N ILE A 47 7.38 -8.34 -19.76
CA ILE A 47 7.77 -6.96 -19.44
C ILE A 47 7.79 -6.08 -20.71
N ARG A 48 8.36 -6.56 -21.82
CA ARG A 48 8.32 -5.84 -23.12
C ARG A 48 6.88 -5.53 -23.54
N GLU A 49 5.97 -6.47 -23.36
CA GLU A 49 4.54 -6.34 -23.64
C GLU A 49 3.78 -5.53 -22.59
N LYS A 50 4.44 -5.03 -21.54
CA LYS A 50 3.84 -4.31 -20.40
C LYS A 50 2.78 -5.10 -19.64
N LYS A 51 2.74 -6.41 -19.81
CA LYS A 51 1.81 -7.32 -19.12
C LYS A 51 2.15 -7.55 -17.67
N PHE A 52 3.44 -7.41 -17.29
CA PHE A 52 3.93 -7.65 -15.95
C PHE A 52 5.08 -6.73 -15.60
N LEU A 53 5.15 -6.30 -14.33
CA LEU A 53 6.33 -5.70 -13.72
C LEU A 53 6.57 -6.28 -12.33
N PHE A 54 7.84 -6.53 -12.04
CA PHE A 54 8.26 -6.77 -10.66
C PHE A 54 8.09 -5.53 -9.78
N GLY A 55 8.01 -5.73 -8.47
CA GLY A 55 8.04 -4.66 -7.48
C GLY A 55 9.29 -3.78 -7.60
N GLY A 56 9.16 -2.52 -7.17
CA GLY A 56 10.20 -1.52 -7.41
C GLY A 56 11.59 -1.86 -6.87
N ARG A 57 11.69 -2.69 -5.83
CA ARG A 57 13.00 -3.14 -5.30
C ARG A 57 13.68 -4.13 -6.23
N ILE A 58 12.93 -5.03 -6.84
CA ILE A 58 13.45 -5.98 -7.81
C ILE A 58 13.92 -5.24 -9.06
N LEU A 59 13.09 -4.32 -9.59
CA LEU A 59 13.46 -3.50 -10.75
C LEU A 59 14.75 -2.69 -10.54
N ALA A 60 14.96 -2.20 -9.32
CA ALA A 60 16.13 -1.40 -8.98
C ALA A 60 17.38 -2.24 -8.66
N ASN A 61 17.21 -3.42 -8.04
CA ASN A 61 18.32 -4.08 -7.34
C ASN A 61 18.69 -5.47 -7.85
N ARG A 62 17.78 -6.23 -8.52
CA ARG A 62 18.10 -7.58 -9.01
C ARG A 62 19.32 -7.54 -9.92
N GLY A 63 20.26 -8.46 -9.72
CA GLY A 63 21.54 -8.54 -10.45
C GLY A 63 22.60 -7.53 -10.00
N LEU A 64 22.37 -6.78 -8.90
CA LEU A 64 23.33 -5.82 -8.34
C LEU A 64 23.96 -6.26 -7.01
N GLU A 65 23.66 -7.44 -6.53
CA GLU A 65 24.22 -8.03 -5.30
C GLU A 65 25.74 -8.21 -5.38
N TYR A 66 26.26 -8.43 -6.56
CA TYR A 66 27.70 -8.63 -6.79
C TYR A 66 28.54 -7.33 -6.82
N VAL A 67 27.89 -6.17 -6.82
CA VAL A 67 28.61 -4.88 -6.88
C VAL A 67 28.95 -4.31 -5.50
N GLY A 68 28.88 -5.14 -4.44
CA GLY A 68 29.25 -4.74 -3.07
C GLY A 68 28.23 -3.83 -2.37
N ARG A 69 27.02 -3.70 -2.90
CA ARG A 69 25.93 -2.92 -2.27
C ARG A 69 25.16 -3.77 -1.27
N LYS A 70 24.84 -3.18 -0.11
CA LYS A 70 23.88 -3.75 0.84
C LYS A 70 22.48 -3.44 0.36
N ILE A 71 21.81 -4.43 -0.23
CA ILE A 71 20.49 -4.31 -0.85
C ILE A 71 19.60 -5.47 -0.44
N THR A 72 18.29 -5.29 -0.59
CA THR A 72 17.30 -6.37 -0.58
C THR A 72 16.47 -6.32 -1.85
N LEU A 73 15.89 -7.45 -2.23
CA LEU A 73 14.91 -7.57 -3.32
C LEU A 73 13.47 -7.42 -2.82
N SER A 74 13.25 -7.51 -1.49
CA SER A 74 11.94 -7.32 -0.87
C SER A 74 11.66 -5.84 -0.58
N ASN A 75 10.42 -5.42 -0.79
CA ASN A 75 10.00 -4.04 -0.55
C ASN A 75 9.81 -3.73 0.93
N CYS A 76 9.18 -4.63 1.66
CA CYS A 76 8.75 -4.42 3.04
C CYS A 76 8.91 -5.67 3.90
N TYR A 77 8.86 -5.46 5.22
CA TYR A 77 9.02 -6.48 6.23
C TYR A 77 8.06 -6.23 7.39
N VAL A 78 7.75 -7.28 8.14
CA VAL A 78 7.17 -7.15 9.47
C VAL A 78 8.21 -7.58 10.49
N ILE A 79 8.54 -6.68 11.40
CA ILE A 79 9.48 -6.95 12.49
C ILE A 79 8.72 -7.60 13.64
N GLU A 80 9.38 -8.49 14.36
CA GLU A 80 8.83 -9.08 15.56
C GLU A 80 8.32 -8.01 16.53
N PRO A 81 7.07 -8.13 17.04
CA PRO A 81 6.54 -7.20 18.01
C PRO A 81 7.45 -7.08 19.24
N PRO A 82 7.79 -5.86 19.70
CA PRO A 82 8.60 -5.69 20.88
C PRO A 82 7.88 -6.23 22.11
N GLN A 83 8.59 -7.00 22.93
CA GLN A 83 8.15 -7.45 24.25
C GLN A 83 8.26 -6.29 25.26
N ASP A 84 7.55 -6.41 26.39
CA ASP A 84 7.49 -5.37 27.44
C ASP A 84 8.79 -5.28 28.28
N GLU A 85 9.92 -5.17 27.59
CA GLU A 85 11.27 -5.09 28.12
C GLU A 85 12.08 -4.03 27.36
N ILE A 86 12.94 -3.28 28.08
CA ILE A 86 13.76 -2.23 27.46
C ILE A 86 14.64 -2.82 26.34
N GLU A 87 15.24 -3.96 26.58
CA GLU A 87 16.10 -4.66 25.63
C GLU A 87 15.35 -4.98 24.35
N SER A 88 14.14 -5.53 24.43
CA SER A 88 13.30 -5.86 23.27
C SER A 88 12.82 -4.62 22.53
N ILE A 89 12.44 -3.55 23.24
CA ILE A 89 12.02 -2.27 22.65
C ILE A 89 13.16 -1.66 21.81
N PHE A 90 14.38 -1.61 22.35
CA PHE A 90 15.54 -1.07 21.62
C PHE A 90 16.10 -2.05 20.57
N GLU A 91 15.98 -3.36 20.77
CA GLU A 91 16.30 -4.34 19.72
C GLU A 91 15.36 -4.19 18.52
N CYS A 92 14.07 -3.95 18.75
CA CYS A 92 13.11 -3.61 17.68
C CYS A 92 13.58 -2.35 16.91
N ALA A 93 13.97 -1.28 17.59
CA ALA A 93 14.51 -0.07 16.96
C ALA A 93 15.78 -0.34 16.13
N LYS A 94 16.69 -1.20 16.62
CA LYS A 94 17.90 -1.65 15.91
C LYS A 94 17.53 -2.46 14.65
N LYS A 95 16.57 -3.40 14.74
CA LYS A 95 16.07 -4.19 13.62
C LYS A 95 15.45 -3.31 12.54
N LEU A 96 14.65 -2.30 12.92
CA LEU A 96 14.12 -1.27 12.03
C LEU A 96 15.25 -0.55 11.28
N ALA A 97 16.23 0.01 12.02
CA ALA A 97 17.37 0.71 11.45
C ALA A 97 18.16 -0.15 10.46
N ARG A 98 18.39 -1.43 10.82
CA ARG A 98 19.10 -2.38 9.97
C ARG A 98 18.32 -2.65 8.67
N THR A 99 17.01 -2.89 8.76
CA THR A 99 16.16 -3.17 7.60
C THR A 99 16.05 -1.95 6.68
N TYR A 100 15.90 -0.75 7.23
CA TYR A 100 15.92 0.50 6.44
C TYR A 100 17.24 0.70 5.70
N SER A 101 18.37 0.38 6.33
CA SER A 101 19.69 0.54 5.70
C SER A 101 19.90 -0.35 4.45
N TYR A 102 19.09 -1.40 4.28
CA TYR A 102 19.04 -2.24 3.07
C TYR A 102 17.91 -1.84 2.12
N GLY A 103 17.11 -0.86 2.50
CA GLY A 103 16.05 -0.30 1.67
C GLY A 103 14.66 -0.92 1.87
N GLY A 104 14.44 -1.77 2.88
CA GLY A 104 13.13 -2.30 3.24
C GLY A 104 12.29 -1.30 4.02
N GLY A 105 10.97 -1.27 3.81
CA GLY A 105 10.00 -0.66 4.73
C GLY A 105 9.64 -1.63 5.84
N CYS A 106 9.09 -1.16 6.95
CA CYS A 106 8.79 -2.03 8.10
C CYS A 106 7.37 -1.80 8.64
N GLY A 107 6.79 -2.88 9.17
CA GLY A 107 5.62 -2.82 10.04
C GLY A 107 5.94 -3.42 11.40
N ILE A 108 5.35 -2.84 12.44
CA ILE A 108 5.45 -3.32 13.83
C ILE A 108 4.08 -3.22 14.51
N ASP A 109 3.86 -4.09 15.49
CA ASP A 109 2.71 -4.03 16.38
C ASP A 109 3.20 -3.77 17.81
N ILE A 110 2.57 -2.85 18.52
CA ILE A 110 2.98 -2.44 19.87
C ILE A 110 2.03 -2.92 20.97
N SER A 111 1.13 -3.83 20.64
CA SER A 111 0.09 -4.32 21.56
C SER A 111 0.63 -5.10 22.76
N LEU A 112 1.87 -5.57 22.70
CA LEU A 112 2.52 -6.30 23.78
C LEU A 112 3.19 -5.40 24.83
N LEU A 113 3.30 -4.09 24.56
CA LEU A 113 3.89 -3.13 25.50
C LEU A 113 2.89 -2.72 26.57
N SER A 114 3.35 -2.58 27.81
CA SER A 114 2.51 -2.14 28.93
C SER A 114 1.85 -0.78 28.67
N PRO A 115 0.58 -0.60 29.06
CA PRO A 115 -0.10 0.69 28.97
C PRO A 115 0.47 1.69 29.97
N ARG A 116 0.23 2.98 29.70
CA ARG A 116 0.67 4.10 30.55
C ARG A 116 0.22 3.92 31.98
N GLY A 117 1.13 4.14 32.93
CA GLY A 117 0.89 4.04 34.36
C GLY A 117 0.99 2.60 34.92
N ALA A 118 1.25 1.59 34.07
CA ALA A 118 1.54 0.25 34.58
C ALA A 118 2.81 0.27 35.43
N ARG A 119 2.82 -0.48 36.52
CA ARG A 119 3.94 -0.56 37.46
C ARG A 119 5.13 -1.25 36.83
N ILE A 120 6.30 -0.64 36.94
CA ILE A 120 7.57 -1.21 36.48
C ILE A 120 8.58 -1.25 37.63
N ASN A 121 9.51 -2.18 37.53
CA ASN A 121 10.53 -2.41 38.55
C ASN A 121 11.83 -1.66 38.22
N ASN A 122 11.73 -0.35 38.02
CA ASN A 122 12.90 0.52 37.84
C ASN A 122 12.73 1.87 38.57
N ALA A 123 13.65 2.80 38.35
CA ALA A 123 13.66 4.10 39.02
C ALA A 123 12.41 4.95 38.73
N ALA A 124 11.73 4.74 37.59
CA ALA A 124 10.54 5.50 37.23
C ALA A 124 9.25 5.00 37.91
N LYS A 125 9.24 3.76 38.43
CA LYS A 125 8.10 3.10 39.08
C LYS A 125 6.90 2.80 38.17
N GLU A 126 6.63 3.62 37.17
CA GLU A 126 5.54 3.47 36.21
C GLU A 126 6.04 3.69 34.79
N THR A 127 5.50 2.95 33.81
CA THR A 127 5.84 3.13 32.40
C THR A 127 5.12 4.34 31.80
N SER A 128 5.78 4.98 30.84
CA SER A 128 5.18 6.02 29.99
C SER A 128 4.14 5.51 29.00
N GLY A 129 4.04 4.18 28.84
CA GLY A 129 3.06 3.50 27.99
C GLY A 129 3.54 3.14 26.58
N ALA A 130 2.79 2.26 25.93
CA ALA A 130 3.11 1.75 24.60
C ALA A 130 3.27 2.88 23.57
N VAL A 131 2.39 3.88 23.61
CA VAL A 131 2.34 4.99 22.65
C VAL A 131 3.56 5.89 22.72
N SER A 132 4.21 6.01 23.88
CA SER A 132 5.41 6.86 24.03
C SER A 132 6.61 6.34 23.22
N PHE A 133 6.71 5.02 23.00
CA PHE A 133 7.79 4.44 22.20
C PHE A 133 7.62 4.62 20.69
N MET A 134 6.45 5.06 20.23
CA MET A 134 6.24 5.38 18.82
C MET A 134 7.14 6.52 18.33
N ASP A 135 7.47 7.48 19.19
CA ASP A 135 8.40 8.56 18.86
C ASP A 135 9.81 8.02 18.59
N LEU A 136 10.28 7.01 19.35
CA LEU A 136 11.56 6.32 19.11
C LEU A 136 11.56 5.69 17.71
N TYR A 137 10.53 4.92 17.37
CA TYR A 137 10.45 4.23 16.09
C TYR A 137 10.30 5.19 14.92
N SER A 138 9.54 6.26 15.09
CA SER A 138 9.42 7.34 14.11
C SER A 138 10.75 8.06 13.87
N LEU A 139 11.51 8.35 14.94
CA LEU A 139 12.84 8.96 14.85
C LEU A 139 13.83 8.06 14.10
N VAL A 140 13.86 6.77 14.40
CA VAL A 140 14.70 5.80 13.67
C VAL A 140 14.37 5.81 12.17
N THR A 141 13.08 5.85 11.83
CA THR A 141 12.61 5.92 10.45
C THR A 141 13.06 7.21 9.73
N GLU A 142 13.13 8.31 10.45
CA GLU A 142 13.61 9.59 9.92
C GLU A 142 15.11 9.61 9.69
N LEU A 143 15.88 9.10 10.65
CA LEU A 143 17.35 9.16 10.65
C LEU A 143 17.98 8.23 9.62
N ILE A 144 17.38 7.05 9.37
CA ILE A 144 17.93 6.08 8.43
C ILE A 144 17.38 6.34 7.03
N GLY A 145 18.04 7.23 6.31
CA GLY A 145 17.69 7.58 4.93
C GLY A 145 18.00 6.48 3.92
N GLN A 146 17.21 6.42 2.85
CA GLN A 146 17.32 5.46 1.75
C GLN A 146 17.57 6.20 0.42
N ASN A 147 18.70 6.90 0.28
CA ASN A 147 19.09 7.55 -1.00
C ASN A 147 17.94 8.38 -1.64
N GLY A 148 17.44 9.38 -0.91
CA GLY A 148 16.31 10.23 -1.37
C GLY A 148 14.92 9.65 -1.14
N ARG A 149 14.79 8.43 -0.58
CA ARG A 149 13.55 7.91 -0.01
C ARG A 149 13.64 7.92 1.51
N ARG A 150 12.56 8.33 2.17
CA ARG A 150 12.39 8.18 3.61
C ARG A 150 12.08 6.71 3.91
N GLY A 151 12.47 6.22 5.08
CA GLY A 151 11.97 4.95 5.59
C GLY A 151 10.44 4.95 5.59
N ALA A 152 9.82 3.79 5.47
CA ALA A 152 8.38 3.64 5.59
C ALA A 152 8.08 2.74 6.79
N LEU A 153 7.20 3.19 7.68
CA LEU A 153 6.83 2.48 8.89
C LEU A 153 5.30 2.41 9.01
N MET A 154 4.80 1.24 9.40
CA MET A 154 3.45 1.06 9.95
C MET A 154 3.57 0.69 11.42
N ILE A 155 2.82 1.38 12.27
CA ILE A 155 2.63 0.98 13.67
C ILE A 155 1.17 0.62 13.87
N SER A 156 0.90 -0.56 14.43
CA SER A 156 -0.45 -0.98 14.80
C SER A 156 -0.58 -1.27 16.27
N ILE A 157 -1.82 -1.19 16.76
CA ILE A 157 -2.21 -1.56 18.12
C ILE A 157 -3.55 -2.30 18.09
N ASP A 158 -3.75 -3.23 19.01
CA ASP A 158 -5.04 -3.91 19.19
C ASP A 158 -6.09 -2.96 19.79
N CYS A 159 -7.32 -3.03 19.32
CA CYS A 159 -8.42 -2.20 19.81
C CYS A 159 -8.76 -2.45 21.28
N SER A 160 -8.37 -3.60 21.85
CA SER A 160 -8.58 -3.92 23.27
C SER A 160 -7.48 -3.35 24.19
N HIS A 161 -6.39 -2.79 23.63
CA HIS A 161 -5.31 -2.26 24.43
C HIS A 161 -5.72 -1.01 25.23
N PRO A 162 -5.38 -0.87 26.54
CA PRO A 162 -5.77 0.28 27.34
C PRO A 162 -5.27 1.64 26.83
N ASP A 163 -4.17 1.69 26.07
CA ASP A 163 -3.63 2.90 25.45
C ASP A 163 -4.21 3.21 24.06
N VAL A 164 -5.21 2.47 23.59
CA VAL A 164 -5.76 2.64 22.22
C VAL A 164 -6.28 4.05 21.97
N THR A 165 -6.89 4.71 22.95
CA THR A 165 -7.35 6.10 22.79
C THR A 165 -6.17 7.05 22.58
N ASN A 166 -5.10 6.90 23.37
CA ASN A 166 -3.88 7.70 23.20
C ASN A 166 -3.22 7.44 21.83
N PHE A 167 -3.31 6.20 21.33
CA PHE A 167 -2.84 5.84 20.00
C PHE A 167 -3.64 6.52 18.90
N ILE A 168 -4.96 6.54 19.00
CA ILE A 168 -5.85 7.22 18.05
C ILE A 168 -5.49 8.71 18.00
N ASP A 169 -5.26 9.34 19.16
CA ASP A 169 -5.01 10.78 19.30
C ASP A 169 -3.61 11.22 18.92
N ILE A 170 -2.64 10.30 18.76
CA ILE A 170 -1.22 10.69 18.61
C ILE A 170 -0.98 11.60 17.40
N LYS A 171 -1.76 11.44 16.34
CA LYS A 171 -1.65 12.23 15.10
C LYS A 171 -2.36 13.57 15.16
N THR A 172 -3.08 13.87 16.21
CA THR A 172 -3.67 15.20 16.43
C THR A 172 -2.59 16.25 16.71
N ASP A 173 -1.43 15.80 17.25
CA ASP A 173 -0.20 16.59 17.25
C ASP A 173 0.61 16.27 15.99
N LEU A 174 0.58 17.19 15.02
CA LEU A 174 1.24 17.02 13.72
C LEU A 174 2.78 16.92 13.79
N ASN A 175 3.38 17.20 14.96
CA ASN A 175 4.82 17.08 15.18
C ASN A 175 5.22 15.70 15.72
N LYS A 176 4.25 14.86 16.13
CA LYS A 176 4.52 13.54 16.67
C LYS A 176 4.36 12.44 15.63
N VAL A 177 5.21 11.42 15.73
CA VAL A 177 5.16 10.20 14.92
C VAL A 177 5.01 10.51 13.42
N THR A 178 5.73 11.53 12.93
CA THR A 178 5.57 12.07 11.57
C THR A 178 6.02 11.11 10.47
N LYS A 179 6.77 10.05 10.79
CA LYS A 179 7.37 9.10 9.82
C LYS A 179 6.75 7.71 9.87
N ALA A 180 5.64 7.54 10.56
CA ALA A 180 4.89 6.28 10.58
C ALA A 180 3.45 6.49 10.15
N ASN A 181 2.88 5.54 9.41
CA ASN A 181 1.45 5.34 9.30
C ASN A 181 0.97 4.58 10.53
N ILE A 182 -0.25 4.82 10.98
CA ILE A 182 -0.83 4.14 12.12
C ILE A 182 -2.17 3.48 11.79
N SER A 183 -2.42 2.31 12.38
CA SER A 183 -3.68 1.57 12.18
C SER A 183 -4.11 0.86 13.44
N VAL A 184 -5.41 0.82 13.70
CA VAL A 184 -6.01 0.05 14.80
C VAL A 184 -6.41 -1.34 14.28
N ARG A 185 -6.00 -2.39 14.99
CA ARG A 185 -6.41 -3.78 14.74
C ARG A 185 -7.76 -4.00 15.40
N ILE A 186 -8.80 -3.99 14.60
CA ILE A 186 -10.20 -4.07 15.03
C ILE A 186 -10.65 -5.52 15.08
N SER A 187 -11.15 -5.98 16.25
CA SER A 187 -11.68 -7.32 16.45
C SER A 187 -13.18 -7.42 16.11
N ARG A 188 -13.63 -8.64 15.84
CA ARG A 188 -15.06 -8.96 15.66
C ARG A 188 -15.87 -8.60 16.92
N GLU A 189 -15.35 -8.94 18.10
CA GLU A 189 -15.98 -8.62 19.38
C GLU A 189 -16.24 -7.11 19.51
N PHE A 190 -15.24 -6.28 19.17
CA PHE A 190 -15.40 -4.83 19.16
C PHE A 190 -16.50 -4.39 18.19
N MET A 191 -16.50 -4.90 16.95
CA MET A 191 -17.50 -4.53 15.95
C MET A 191 -18.92 -4.97 16.33
N GLU A 192 -19.05 -6.11 16.99
CA GLU A 192 -20.34 -6.55 17.54
C GLU A 192 -20.82 -5.64 18.66
N ALA A 193 -19.92 -5.20 19.55
CA ALA A 193 -20.23 -4.23 20.58
C ALA A 193 -20.62 -2.86 19.98
N VAL A 194 -19.92 -2.41 18.92
CA VAL A 194 -20.26 -1.19 18.16
C VAL A 194 -21.68 -1.26 17.61
N LYS A 195 -22.05 -2.37 16.95
CA LYS A 195 -23.41 -2.56 16.39
C LYS A 195 -24.50 -2.54 17.43
N LYS A 196 -24.22 -3.05 18.62
CA LYS A 196 -25.17 -3.09 19.75
C LYS A 196 -25.16 -1.84 20.63
N ASN A 197 -24.29 -0.85 20.33
CA ASN A 197 -23.99 0.28 21.20
C ASN A 197 -23.68 -0.17 22.64
N GLY A 198 -22.88 -1.24 22.73
CA GLY A 198 -22.56 -1.91 23.98
C GLY A 198 -21.23 -1.47 24.58
N THR A 199 -20.92 -2.06 25.72
CA THR A 199 -19.63 -1.89 26.40
C THR A 199 -18.57 -2.78 25.77
N PHE A 200 -17.35 -2.28 25.67
CA PHE A 200 -16.18 -3.04 25.25
C PHE A 200 -15.09 -2.93 26.32
N ARG A 201 -14.44 -4.06 26.63
CA ARG A 201 -13.42 -4.11 27.66
C ARG A 201 -12.04 -3.90 27.04
N LEU A 202 -11.37 -2.85 27.44
CA LEU A 202 -9.93 -2.67 27.23
C LEU A 202 -9.20 -3.45 28.33
N HIS A 203 -8.18 -4.23 27.97
CA HIS A 203 -7.48 -5.07 28.94
C HIS A 203 -6.02 -5.30 28.53
N PHE A 204 -5.19 -5.45 29.53
CA PHE A 204 -3.80 -5.85 29.41
C PHE A 204 -3.39 -6.65 30.64
N THR A 205 -2.67 -7.75 30.43
CA THR A 205 -2.07 -8.50 31.54
C THR A 205 -0.57 -8.43 31.38
N ARG A 206 0.10 -7.86 32.37
CA ARG A 206 1.55 -7.76 32.37
C ARG A 206 2.16 -9.10 32.79
N GLU A 207 2.83 -9.80 31.89
CA GLU A 207 3.38 -11.13 32.14
C GLU A 207 4.39 -11.15 33.30
N ALA A 208 5.29 -10.15 33.36
CA ALA A 208 6.34 -10.04 34.37
C ALA A 208 5.82 -9.91 35.81
N THR A 209 4.62 -9.36 36.03
CA THR A 209 4.07 -9.08 37.36
C THR A 209 2.73 -9.71 37.65
N GLY A 210 2.05 -10.22 36.60
CA GLY A 210 0.65 -10.67 36.69
C GLY A 210 -0.36 -9.53 36.90
N GLU A 211 0.06 -8.26 36.82
CA GLU A 211 -0.81 -7.10 36.94
C GLU A 211 -1.85 -7.09 35.80
N LYS A 212 -3.13 -6.99 36.17
CA LYS A 212 -4.25 -6.87 35.22
C LYS A 212 -4.72 -5.42 35.21
N ILE A 213 -4.75 -4.83 34.05
CA ILE A 213 -5.25 -3.47 33.81
C ILE A 213 -6.48 -3.59 32.93
N GLU A 214 -7.63 -3.22 33.44
CA GLU A 214 -8.89 -3.34 32.73
C GLU A 214 -9.67 -2.02 32.83
N ARG A 215 -10.33 -1.67 31.73
CA ARG A 215 -11.21 -0.49 31.66
C ARG A 215 -12.35 -0.78 30.69
N GLU A 216 -13.55 -0.39 31.03
CA GLU A 216 -14.70 -0.44 30.13
C GLU A 216 -14.86 0.89 29.39
N VAL A 217 -15.20 0.79 28.10
CA VAL A 217 -15.52 1.93 27.25
C VAL A 217 -16.81 1.65 26.48
N ASN A 218 -17.52 2.69 26.04
CA ASN A 218 -18.58 2.51 25.07
C ASN A 218 -17.97 2.25 23.70
N ALA A 219 -18.29 1.10 23.09
CA ALA A 219 -17.71 0.69 21.81
C ALA A 219 -18.09 1.64 20.67
N ARG A 220 -19.33 2.15 20.67
CA ARG A 220 -19.82 3.07 19.63
C ARG A 220 -19.11 4.42 19.69
N GLU A 221 -18.92 4.96 20.88
CA GLU A 221 -18.19 6.21 21.09
C GLU A 221 -16.73 6.07 20.68
N MET A 222 -16.08 4.97 21.03
CA MET A 222 -14.70 4.70 20.61
C MET A 222 -14.58 4.56 19.08
N PHE A 223 -15.54 3.90 18.45
CA PHE A 223 -15.56 3.75 16.99
C PHE A 223 -15.81 5.09 16.28
N HIS A 224 -16.73 5.89 16.82
CA HIS A 224 -16.95 7.27 16.37
C HIS A 224 -15.66 8.09 16.47
N HIS A 225 -14.94 7.97 17.57
CA HIS A 225 -13.66 8.69 17.78
C HIS A 225 -12.57 8.27 16.76
N ILE A 226 -12.50 6.97 16.40
CA ILE A 226 -11.63 6.50 15.31
C ILE A 226 -12.02 7.18 13.99
N ALA A 227 -13.32 7.24 13.67
CA ALA A 227 -13.83 7.85 12.45
C ALA A 227 -13.59 9.37 12.40
N GLU A 228 -13.84 10.08 13.51
CA GLU A 228 -13.60 11.52 13.64
C GLU A 228 -12.12 11.88 13.46
N THR A 229 -11.22 11.14 14.12
CA THR A 229 -9.78 11.37 14.01
C THR A 229 -9.29 11.07 12.59
N ASN A 230 -9.78 9.98 11.95
CA ASN A 230 -9.47 9.72 10.55
C ASN A 230 -10.01 10.82 9.63
N TRP A 231 -11.22 11.32 9.86
CA TRP A 231 -11.84 12.40 9.10
C TRP A 231 -10.97 13.67 9.10
N ASP A 232 -10.41 14.01 10.26
CA ASP A 232 -9.55 15.20 10.45
C ASP A 232 -8.12 15.01 9.95
N TYR A 233 -7.53 13.81 10.13
CA TYR A 233 -6.09 13.57 9.94
C TYR A 233 -5.77 12.45 8.94
N ALA A 234 -6.76 11.81 8.34
CA ALA A 234 -6.62 10.63 7.47
C ALA A 234 -5.92 9.42 8.16
N GLU A 235 -5.86 9.43 9.47
CA GLU A 235 -5.32 8.37 10.34
C GLU A 235 -6.07 8.36 11.67
N PRO A 236 -6.18 7.21 12.37
CA PRO A 236 -5.64 5.90 12.01
C PRO A 236 -6.42 5.21 10.88
N GLY A 237 -5.77 4.24 10.22
CA GLY A 237 -6.44 3.27 9.36
C GLY A 237 -7.12 2.17 10.20
N ALA A 238 -8.03 1.42 9.60
CA ALA A 238 -8.70 0.28 10.20
C ALA A 238 -8.22 -1.03 9.58
N LEU A 239 -7.81 -2.00 10.43
CA LEU A 239 -7.48 -3.36 10.06
C LEU A 239 -8.47 -4.30 10.73
N PHE A 240 -9.34 -4.94 9.97
CA PHE A 240 -10.30 -5.92 10.49
C PHE A 240 -9.59 -7.25 10.74
N TRP A 241 -8.96 -7.35 11.93
CA TRP A 241 -7.92 -8.30 12.21
C TRP A 241 -8.37 -9.76 12.19
N ASP A 242 -9.59 -10.05 12.61
CA ASP A 242 -10.12 -11.41 12.53
C ASP A 242 -10.30 -11.87 11.08
N ARG A 243 -10.64 -10.94 10.17
CA ARG A 243 -10.70 -11.23 8.74
C ARG A 243 -9.33 -11.52 8.16
N VAL A 244 -8.30 -10.77 8.60
CA VAL A 244 -6.90 -11.04 8.23
C VAL A 244 -6.50 -12.45 8.66
N LYS A 245 -6.83 -12.84 9.89
CA LYS A 245 -6.49 -14.17 10.43
C LYS A 245 -7.25 -15.32 9.78
N GLU A 246 -8.50 -15.10 9.38
CA GLU A 246 -9.40 -16.17 8.93
C GLU A 246 -9.38 -16.41 7.42
N TRP A 247 -9.16 -15.37 6.59
CA TRP A 247 -9.28 -15.42 5.14
C TRP A 247 -7.91 -15.46 4.47
N ASN A 248 -7.23 -16.61 4.56
CA ASN A 248 -5.91 -16.86 3.96
C ASN A 248 -5.63 -18.37 3.91
N LEU A 249 -4.51 -18.77 3.30
CA LEU A 249 -4.10 -20.17 3.14
C LEU A 249 -3.58 -20.82 4.43
N LEU A 250 -3.31 -20.03 5.48
CA LEU A 250 -2.66 -20.50 6.70
C LEU A 250 -3.57 -20.45 7.94
N SER A 251 -4.85 -20.06 7.77
CA SER A 251 -5.77 -19.81 8.88
C SER A 251 -6.09 -21.05 9.74
N ARG A 252 -5.68 -22.25 9.30
CA ARG A 252 -5.82 -23.51 10.04
C ARG A 252 -4.47 -24.12 10.40
N THR A 253 -3.35 -23.48 10.03
CA THR A 253 -2.00 -23.99 10.31
C THR A 253 -1.64 -23.74 11.78
N GLU A 254 -1.38 -24.81 12.53
CA GLU A 254 -0.96 -24.70 13.92
C GLU A 254 0.40 -23.99 14.04
N GLY A 255 0.51 -23.10 15.02
CA GLY A 255 1.72 -22.32 15.27
C GLY A 255 1.98 -21.17 14.29
N PHE A 256 1.10 -20.93 13.33
CA PHE A 256 1.17 -19.74 12.47
C PHE A 256 0.40 -18.56 13.06
N SER A 257 1.00 -17.38 13.03
CA SER A 257 0.32 -16.12 13.34
C SER A 257 0.91 -14.96 12.55
N TYR A 258 0.06 -14.04 12.15
CA TYR A 258 0.50 -12.75 11.63
C TYR A 258 0.97 -11.86 12.78
N ALA A 259 2.18 -11.30 12.65
CA ALA A 259 2.75 -10.36 13.61
C ALA A 259 2.29 -8.91 13.37
N GLY A 260 2.00 -8.57 12.13
CA GLY A 260 1.57 -7.24 11.73
C GLY A 260 1.34 -7.13 10.22
N VAL A 261 1.31 -5.90 9.72
CA VAL A 261 1.21 -5.59 8.29
C VAL A 261 2.34 -4.67 7.86
N ASN A 262 2.69 -4.69 6.57
CA ASN A 262 3.65 -3.78 5.97
C ASN A 262 3.13 -2.31 5.95
N PRO A 263 3.95 -1.30 5.56
CA PRO A 263 3.56 0.11 5.60
C PRO A 263 2.29 0.50 4.86
N CYS A 264 1.92 -0.25 3.82
CA CYS A 264 0.71 0.01 3.01
C CYS A 264 -0.46 -0.95 3.35
N ALA A 265 -0.26 -1.85 4.31
CA ALA A 265 -1.24 -2.79 4.86
C ALA A 265 -1.77 -3.87 3.88
N GLU A 266 -1.15 -4.04 2.71
CA GLU A 266 -1.51 -5.10 1.77
C GLU A 266 -0.90 -6.47 2.09
N GLU A 267 0.16 -6.50 2.92
CA GLU A 267 0.88 -7.71 3.28
C GLU A 267 0.84 -7.96 4.81
N PRO A 268 -0.16 -8.69 5.30
CA PRO A 268 -0.05 -9.33 6.60
C PRO A 268 1.07 -10.37 6.55
N LEU A 269 1.97 -10.34 7.53
CA LEU A 269 3.16 -11.18 7.56
C LEU A 269 3.43 -11.71 8.97
N PRO A 270 4.03 -12.90 9.12
CA PRO A 270 4.59 -13.35 10.37
C PRO A 270 5.81 -12.51 10.76
N ALA A 271 6.30 -12.67 11.98
CA ALA A 271 7.54 -12.02 12.42
C ALA A 271 8.71 -12.41 11.49
N GLY A 272 9.49 -11.43 11.06
CA GLY A 272 10.55 -11.59 10.06
C GLY A 272 10.06 -11.81 8.62
N GLY A 273 8.76 -11.87 8.38
CA GLY A 273 8.21 -12.04 7.05
C GLY A 273 8.53 -10.86 6.12
N SER A 274 8.66 -11.12 4.84
CA SER A 274 8.97 -10.12 3.82
C SER A 274 7.98 -10.17 2.66
N CYS A 275 7.81 -9.01 2.04
CA CYS A 275 6.93 -8.75 0.92
C CYS A 275 7.76 -8.74 -0.38
N LEU A 276 7.53 -9.71 -1.26
CA LEU A 276 8.16 -9.83 -2.58
C LEU A 276 7.13 -9.66 -3.68
N LEU A 277 7.10 -8.47 -4.31
CA LEU A 277 5.99 -8.04 -5.12
C LEU A 277 6.21 -8.16 -6.62
N GLY A 278 5.11 -8.46 -7.33
CA GLY A 278 4.95 -8.29 -8.76
C GLY A 278 3.50 -7.90 -9.09
N SER A 279 3.29 -7.23 -10.21
CA SER A 279 1.95 -6.77 -10.60
C SER A 279 1.69 -7.00 -12.08
N ILE A 280 0.54 -7.62 -12.38
CA ILE A 280 0.05 -7.88 -13.74
C ILE A 280 -0.78 -6.68 -14.18
N ASN A 281 -0.51 -6.17 -15.38
CA ASN A 281 -1.28 -5.11 -15.99
C ASN A 281 -2.49 -5.68 -16.72
N LEU A 282 -3.65 -5.60 -16.10
CA LEU A 282 -4.90 -6.17 -16.63
C LEU A 282 -5.30 -5.55 -17.98
N ALA A 283 -4.93 -4.29 -18.23
CA ALA A 283 -5.29 -3.58 -19.45
C ALA A 283 -4.68 -4.17 -20.73
N GLU A 284 -3.60 -4.97 -20.61
CA GLU A 284 -2.93 -5.62 -21.74
C GLU A 284 -3.49 -7.01 -22.10
N PHE A 285 -4.60 -7.41 -21.43
CA PHE A 285 -5.33 -8.64 -21.73
C PHE A 285 -6.71 -8.38 -22.35
N VAL A 286 -6.99 -7.16 -22.74
CA VAL A 286 -8.23 -6.81 -23.46
C VAL A 286 -7.98 -6.92 -24.96
N THR A 287 -8.73 -7.79 -25.61
CA THR A 287 -8.78 -7.92 -27.08
C THR A 287 -9.85 -6.97 -27.63
N GLU A 288 -9.65 -6.46 -28.84
CA GLU A 288 -10.56 -5.53 -29.54
C GLU A 288 -11.05 -4.36 -28.64
N PRO A 289 -10.13 -3.62 -27.96
CA PRO A 289 -10.50 -2.59 -27.00
C PRO A 289 -11.39 -1.50 -27.63
N PHE A 290 -12.28 -0.93 -26.84
CA PHE A 290 -13.22 0.14 -27.24
C PHE A 290 -14.25 -0.26 -28.30
N THR A 291 -14.47 -1.56 -28.51
CA THR A 291 -15.48 -2.07 -29.41
C THR A 291 -16.54 -2.90 -28.67
N SER A 292 -17.65 -3.17 -29.33
CA SER A 292 -18.68 -4.08 -28.79
C SER A 292 -18.21 -5.55 -28.68
N SER A 293 -17.08 -5.88 -29.31
CA SER A 293 -16.45 -7.21 -29.26
C SER A 293 -15.30 -7.28 -28.25
N ALA A 294 -15.10 -6.23 -27.45
CA ALA A 294 -14.05 -6.22 -26.44
C ALA A 294 -14.21 -7.40 -25.47
N ALA A 295 -13.13 -8.14 -25.27
CA ALA A 295 -13.14 -9.33 -24.42
C ALA A 295 -11.83 -9.44 -23.61
N PHE A 296 -11.91 -10.04 -22.43
CA PHE A 296 -10.74 -10.33 -21.61
C PHE A 296 -10.16 -11.70 -21.99
N ASP A 297 -8.87 -11.75 -22.34
CA ASP A 297 -8.14 -12.97 -22.73
C ASP A 297 -7.69 -13.74 -21.48
N PHE A 298 -8.57 -14.61 -20.98
CA PHE A 298 -8.32 -15.45 -19.82
C PHE A 298 -7.18 -16.44 -20.01
N ASP A 299 -6.95 -16.95 -21.21
CA ASP A 299 -5.92 -17.95 -21.45
C ASP A 299 -4.52 -17.34 -21.39
N SER A 300 -4.32 -16.21 -22.07
CA SER A 300 -3.08 -15.43 -21.96
C SER A 300 -2.83 -14.93 -20.53
N PHE A 301 -3.88 -14.49 -19.83
CA PHE A 301 -3.81 -14.07 -18.45
C PHE A 301 -3.36 -15.20 -17.51
N LYS A 302 -3.99 -16.36 -17.56
CA LYS A 302 -3.60 -17.53 -16.76
C LYS A 302 -2.16 -17.97 -17.06
N GLN A 303 -1.74 -17.93 -18.34
CA GLN A 303 -0.35 -18.20 -18.68
C GLN A 303 0.60 -17.19 -18.03
N CYS A 304 0.27 -15.90 -18.06
CA CYS A 304 1.03 -14.86 -17.39
C CYS A 304 1.13 -15.11 -15.87
N VAL A 305 0.03 -15.44 -15.20
CA VAL A 305 0.01 -15.76 -13.76
C VAL A 305 0.99 -16.90 -13.44
N ARG A 306 0.99 -17.98 -14.21
CA ARG A 306 1.91 -19.13 -14.01
C ARG A 306 3.38 -18.71 -14.09
N GLU A 307 3.74 -17.96 -15.15
CA GLU A 307 5.12 -17.49 -15.34
C GLU A 307 5.52 -16.48 -14.23
N CYS A 308 4.60 -15.60 -13.79
CA CYS A 308 4.87 -14.65 -12.72
C CYS A 308 5.09 -15.33 -11.36
N VAL A 309 4.29 -16.35 -11.01
CA VAL A 309 4.49 -17.12 -9.76
C VAL A 309 5.86 -17.79 -9.77
N ARG A 310 6.26 -18.40 -10.89
CA ARG A 310 7.59 -19.02 -11.04
C ARG A 310 8.69 -17.98 -10.90
N ALA A 311 8.60 -16.85 -11.61
CA ALA A 311 9.62 -15.80 -11.56
C ALA A 311 9.76 -15.15 -10.18
N LEU A 312 8.66 -14.96 -9.44
CA LEU A 312 8.72 -14.45 -8.07
C LEU A 312 9.40 -15.46 -7.13
N ASN A 313 9.25 -16.76 -7.34
CA ASN A 313 9.98 -17.76 -6.57
C ASN A 313 11.48 -17.77 -6.90
N GLU A 314 11.89 -17.59 -8.16
CA GLU A 314 13.29 -17.40 -8.54
C GLU A 314 13.90 -16.19 -7.79
N VAL A 315 13.19 -15.05 -7.79
CA VAL A 315 13.63 -13.85 -7.06
C VAL A 315 13.62 -14.05 -5.55
N LEU A 316 12.68 -14.83 -5.00
CA LEU A 316 12.65 -15.17 -3.57
C LEU A 316 13.93 -15.93 -3.17
N ASP A 317 14.31 -16.93 -3.94
CA ASP A 317 15.51 -17.74 -3.67
C ASP A 317 16.80 -16.92 -3.83
N GLU A 318 16.89 -16.05 -4.86
CA GLU A 318 18.00 -15.11 -5.04
C GLU A 318 18.08 -14.09 -3.89
N GLY A 319 16.93 -13.60 -3.42
CA GLY A 319 16.82 -12.59 -2.37
C GLY A 319 17.02 -13.13 -0.94
N MET A 320 16.83 -14.44 -0.72
CA MET A 320 16.87 -15.04 0.62
C MET A 320 18.17 -14.74 1.39
N PRO A 321 19.38 -14.90 0.82
CA PRO A 321 20.63 -14.58 1.52
C PRO A 321 20.86 -13.07 1.69
N LEU A 322 20.13 -12.22 1.00
CA LEU A 322 20.29 -10.76 1.03
C LEU A 322 19.52 -10.09 2.16
N HIS A 323 18.61 -10.79 2.84
CA HIS A 323 17.86 -10.21 3.95
C HIS A 323 18.80 -9.81 5.08
N PRO A 324 18.65 -8.58 5.65
CA PRO A 324 19.60 -8.03 6.60
C PRO A 324 19.63 -8.72 7.98
N LEU A 325 18.55 -9.41 8.36
CA LEU A 325 18.41 -10.06 9.66
C LEU A 325 18.27 -11.59 9.48
N GLU A 326 18.79 -12.37 10.46
CA GLU A 326 18.70 -13.83 10.42
C GLU A 326 17.25 -14.32 10.48
N GLU A 327 16.45 -13.74 11.38
CA GLU A 327 15.03 -14.07 11.49
C GLU A 327 14.24 -13.83 10.20
N GLN A 328 14.68 -12.87 9.37
CA GLN A 328 14.06 -12.64 8.06
C GLN A 328 14.40 -13.76 7.08
N ARG A 329 15.66 -14.21 7.06
CA ARG A 329 16.09 -15.37 6.24
C ARG A 329 15.37 -16.64 6.65
N GLU A 330 15.23 -16.88 7.96
CA GLU A 330 14.50 -18.02 8.52
C GLU A 330 13.02 -17.98 8.16
N SER A 331 12.36 -16.85 8.38
CA SER A 331 10.94 -16.68 8.07
C SER A 331 10.66 -16.88 6.58
N VAL A 332 11.47 -16.28 5.69
CA VAL A 332 11.33 -16.44 4.24
C VAL A 332 11.57 -17.88 3.80
N ARG A 333 12.57 -18.56 4.37
CA ARG A 333 12.81 -19.98 4.10
C ARG A 333 11.62 -20.84 4.51
N ASP A 334 11.09 -20.62 5.72
CA ASP A 334 10.06 -21.47 6.32
C ASP A 334 8.68 -21.27 5.68
N TRP A 335 8.36 -20.04 5.26
CA TRP A 335 7.02 -19.67 4.77
C TRP A 335 6.95 -19.34 3.28
N ARG A 336 8.03 -18.97 2.61
CA ARG A 336 8.12 -18.68 1.18
C ARG A 336 6.97 -17.80 0.64
N GLN A 337 6.72 -16.66 1.28
CA GLN A 337 5.63 -15.75 0.89
C GLN A 337 6.01 -14.91 -0.32
N ILE A 338 5.09 -14.81 -1.29
CA ILE A 338 5.16 -13.89 -2.43
C ILE A 338 3.88 -13.05 -2.49
N GLY A 339 3.91 -11.96 -3.24
CA GLY A 339 2.78 -11.06 -3.43
C GLY A 339 2.60 -10.70 -4.90
N LEU A 340 1.88 -11.53 -5.65
CA LEU A 340 1.48 -11.21 -7.00
C LEU A 340 0.16 -10.45 -6.99
N GLY A 341 0.12 -9.27 -7.60
CA GLY A 341 -1.04 -8.40 -7.66
C GLY A 341 -1.36 -7.91 -9.05
N ILE A 342 -2.14 -6.84 -9.10
CA ILE A 342 -2.64 -6.23 -10.34
C ILE A 342 -2.32 -4.74 -10.40
N MET A 343 -2.36 -4.18 -11.60
CA MET A 343 -2.41 -2.76 -11.93
C MET A 343 -3.19 -2.60 -13.23
N GLY A 344 -3.57 -1.39 -13.61
CA GLY A 344 -4.32 -1.14 -14.84
C GLY A 344 -5.77 -1.66 -14.81
N LEU A 345 -6.35 -1.86 -13.62
CA LEU A 345 -7.75 -2.32 -13.49
C LEU A 345 -8.74 -1.36 -14.13
N ALA A 346 -8.64 -0.07 -13.80
CA ALA A 346 -9.54 0.93 -14.37
C ALA A 346 -9.33 1.10 -15.88
N ASP A 347 -8.08 1.02 -16.34
CA ASP A 347 -7.78 1.04 -17.79
C ASP A 347 -8.37 -0.17 -18.51
N MET A 348 -8.34 -1.35 -17.91
CA MET A 348 -8.99 -2.56 -18.43
C MET A 348 -10.50 -2.33 -18.59
N LEU A 349 -11.16 -1.85 -17.54
CA LEU A 349 -12.60 -1.60 -17.57
C LEU A 349 -12.98 -0.56 -18.64
N ILE A 350 -12.23 0.53 -18.75
CA ILE A 350 -12.42 1.54 -19.81
C ILE A 350 -12.25 0.92 -21.20
N LYS A 351 -11.21 0.09 -21.42
CA LYS A 351 -11.01 -0.63 -22.68
C LYS A 351 -12.15 -1.60 -23.01
N MET A 352 -12.80 -2.16 -21.98
CA MET A 352 -13.97 -3.04 -22.10
C MET A 352 -15.30 -2.27 -22.27
N GLY A 353 -15.30 -0.94 -22.11
CA GLY A 353 -16.51 -0.12 -22.11
C GLY A 353 -17.38 -0.30 -20.87
N LEU A 354 -16.79 -0.72 -19.73
CA LEU A 354 -17.48 -1.00 -18.47
C LEU A 354 -17.21 0.10 -17.43
N PRO A 355 -18.25 0.71 -16.84
CA PRO A 355 -18.05 1.61 -15.71
C PRO A 355 -17.43 0.90 -14.51
N TYR A 356 -16.46 1.53 -13.85
CA TYR A 356 -15.89 1.00 -12.62
C TYR A 356 -16.96 0.90 -11.52
N GLY A 357 -17.18 -0.33 -11.00
CA GLY A 357 -18.06 -0.58 -9.86
C GLY A 357 -19.52 -0.89 -10.21
N ASP A 358 -19.88 -0.97 -11.50
CA ASP A 358 -21.18 -1.47 -11.92
C ASP A 358 -21.25 -3.01 -11.83
N ALA A 359 -22.44 -3.58 -12.05
CA ALA A 359 -22.67 -5.02 -11.90
C ALA A 359 -21.83 -5.86 -12.89
N GLU A 360 -21.70 -5.41 -14.15
CA GLU A 360 -20.94 -6.14 -15.16
C GLU A 360 -19.44 -6.10 -14.87
N SER A 361 -18.92 -4.94 -14.45
CA SER A 361 -17.52 -4.81 -14.05
C SER A 361 -17.20 -5.66 -12.83
N GLN A 362 -18.12 -5.72 -11.86
CA GLN A 362 -17.98 -6.57 -10.68
C GLN A 362 -17.95 -8.06 -11.03
N GLU A 363 -18.86 -8.52 -11.90
CA GLU A 363 -18.90 -9.92 -12.37
C GLU A 363 -17.62 -10.29 -13.14
N LEU A 364 -17.15 -9.43 -14.03
CA LEU A 364 -15.90 -9.64 -14.75
C LEU A 364 -14.72 -9.73 -13.78
N CYS A 365 -14.63 -8.82 -12.81
CA CYS A 365 -13.56 -8.80 -11.81
C CYS A 365 -13.59 -10.03 -10.89
N ASP A 366 -14.77 -10.52 -10.50
CA ASP A 366 -14.93 -11.76 -9.73
C ASP A 366 -14.37 -12.97 -10.51
N ARG A 367 -14.68 -13.07 -11.81
CA ARG A 367 -14.15 -14.13 -12.69
C ARG A 367 -12.63 -14.03 -12.89
N ILE A 368 -12.09 -12.83 -13.08
CA ILE A 368 -10.65 -12.60 -13.22
C ILE A 368 -9.93 -12.95 -11.92
N GLY A 369 -10.47 -12.49 -10.78
CA GLY A 369 -9.93 -12.77 -9.45
C GLY A 369 -9.88 -14.27 -9.15
N PHE A 370 -10.97 -15.00 -9.41
CA PHE A 370 -11.00 -16.46 -9.27
C PHE A 370 -9.96 -17.14 -10.18
N ALA A 371 -9.89 -16.74 -11.46
CA ALA A 371 -8.92 -17.29 -12.40
C ALA A 371 -7.47 -17.06 -11.94
N MET A 372 -7.19 -15.87 -11.36
CA MET A 372 -5.88 -15.53 -10.80
C MET A 372 -5.54 -16.41 -9.60
N ALA A 373 -6.45 -16.55 -8.65
CA ALA A 373 -6.25 -17.32 -7.43
C ALA A 373 -6.06 -18.82 -7.72
N ASP A 374 -6.98 -19.43 -8.47
CA ASP A 374 -6.90 -20.84 -8.85
C ASP A 374 -5.61 -21.15 -9.60
N THR A 375 -5.23 -20.29 -10.56
CA THR A 375 -4.02 -20.48 -11.36
C THR A 375 -2.75 -20.30 -10.52
N ALA A 376 -2.71 -19.32 -9.60
CA ALA A 376 -1.55 -19.10 -8.74
C ALA A 376 -1.35 -20.25 -7.75
N ILE A 377 -2.43 -20.76 -7.15
CA ILE A 377 -2.39 -21.92 -6.25
C ILE A 377 -1.93 -23.17 -7.03
N ALA A 378 -2.48 -23.41 -8.22
CA ALA A 378 -2.05 -24.52 -9.08
C ALA A 378 -0.57 -24.40 -9.47
N ALA A 379 -0.09 -23.21 -9.82
CA ALA A 379 1.32 -22.98 -10.15
C ALA A 379 2.23 -23.24 -8.95
N SER A 380 1.83 -22.83 -7.74
CA SER A 380 2.57 -23.13 -6.50
C SER A 380 2.60 -24.63 -6.21
N ALA A 381 1.52 -25.37 -6.47
CA ALA A 381 1.50 -26.83 -6.32
C ALA A 381 2.39 -27.54 -7.36
N VAL A 382 2.47 -27.01 -8.59
CA VAL A 382 3.42 -27.52 -9.60
C VAL A 382 4.86 -27.28 -9.16
N LEU A 383 5.18 -26.10 -8.62
CA LEU A 383 6.49 -25.81 -8.05
C LEU A 383 6.79 -26.72 -6.85
N ALA A 384 5.81 -27.00 -5.99
CA ALA A 384 5.98 -27.95 -4.89
C ALA A 384 6.32 -29.36 -5.39
N LYS A 385 5.73 -29.81 -6.49
CA LYS A 385 6.09 -31.07 -7.15
C LYS A 385 7.54 -31.08 -7.66
N GLU A 386 8.02 -29.95 -8.22
CA GLU A 386 9.34 -29.83 -8.83
C GLU A 386 10.46 -29.60 -7.81
N GLN A 387 10.20 -28.80 -6.78
CA GLN A 387 11.20 -28.24 -5.88
C GLN A 387 10.93 -28.53 -4.40
N GLY A 388 9.79 -29.14 -4.08
CA GLY A 388 9.33 -29.36 -2.70
C GLY A 388 8.37 -28.28 -2.22
N MET A 389 7.53 -28.65 -1.26
CA MET A 389 6.63 -27.71 -0.59
C MET A 389 7.39 -26.82 0.40
N PHE A 390 6.80 -25.68 0.79
CA PHE A 390 7.41 -24.84 1.82
C PHE A 390 7.54 -25.61 3.15
N PRO A 391 8.63 -25.39 3.93
CA PRO A 391 8.97 -26.26 5.09
C PRO A 391 7.87 -26.41 6.14
N LYS A 392 7.07 -25.39 6.35
CA LYS A 392 5.95 -25.41 7.33
C LYS A 392 4.59 -25.77 6.71
N CYS A 393 4.57 -26.34 5.51
CA CYS A 393 3.33 -26.68 4.82
C CYS A 393 2.63 -27.86 5.49
N ASP A 394 1.42 -27.62 5.98
CA ASP A 394 0.46 -28.66 6.35
C ASP A 394 -0.65 -28.70 5.30
N ILE A 395 -0.62 -29.72 4.46
CA ILE A 395 -1.56 -29.88 3.33
C ILE A 395 -3.01 -29.92 3.82
N ASN A 396 -3.29 -30.64 4.91
CA ASN A 396 -4.64 -30.76 5.43
C ASN A 396 -5.14 -29.43 5.97
N ALA A 397 -4.32 -28.74 6.75
CA ALA A 397 -4.64 -27.41 7.25
C ALA A 397 -4.91 -26.40 6.13
N VAL A 398 -4.09 -26.39 5.07
CA VAL A 398 -4.31 -25.55 3.88
C VAL A 398 -5.64 -25.87 3.22
N MET A 399 -5.95 -27.15 2.97
CA MET A 399 -7.16 -27.57 2.28
C MET A 399 -8.45 -27.30 3.08
N GLU A 400 -8.37 -27.22 4.41
CA GLU A 400 -9.49 -26.90 5.29
C GLU A 400 -9.75 -25.38 5.44
N THR A 401 -8.92 -24.51 4.87
CA THR A 401 -9.15 -23.08 4.96
C THR A 401 -10.32 -22.64 4.10
N PRO A 402 -11.18 -21.72 4.60
CA PRO A 402 -12.28 -21.18 3.80
C PRO A 402 -11.82 -20.50 2.50
N TYR A 403 -10.65 -19.86 2.54
CA TYR A 403 -10.06 -19.21 1.36
C TYR A 403 -9.73 -20.24 0.27
N PHE A 404 -9.07 -21.33 0.62
CA PHE A 404 -8.71 -22.39 -0.32
C PHE A 404 -9.96 -23.02 -0.97
N GLU A 405 -10.95 -23.35 -0.14
CA GLU A 405 -12.20 -23.95 -0.64
C GLU A 405 -12.92 -23.03 -1.65
N ALA A 406 -12.95 -21.72 -1.37
CA ALA A 406 -13.62 -20.75 -2.24
C ALA A 406 -12.87 -20.43 -3.53
N ASN A 407 -11.54 -20.66 -3.59
CA ASN A 407 -10.67 -20.17 -4.66
C ASN A 407 -9.97 -21.27 -5.46
N THR A 408 -10.40 -22.50 -5.33
CA THR A 408 -9.76 -23.62 -6.06
C THR A 408 -10.77 -24.48 -6.83
N SER A 409 -10.41 -24.76 -8.07
CA SER A 409 -11.10 -25.74 -8.91
C SER A 409 -10.75 -27.18 -8.49
N ALA A 410 -11.55 -28.16 -8.92
CA ALA A 410 -11.30 -29.57 -8.63
C ALA A 410 -9.89 -30.05 -9.08
N PRO A 411 -9.40 -29.71 -10.28
CA PRO A 411 -8.03 -30.05 -10.68
C PRO A 411 -6.97 -29.45 -9.76
N THR A 412 -7.13 -28.20 -9.32
CA THR A 412 -6.19 -27.53 -8.40
C THR A 412 -6.20 -28.18 -7.03
N LYS A 413 -7.38 -28.57 -6.51
CA LYS A 413 -7.50 -29.31 -5.24
C LYS A 413 -6.73 -30.64 -5.30
N GLU A 414 -6.82 -31.39 -6.38
CA GLU A 414 -6.09 -32.64 -6.55
C GLU A 414 -4.57 -32.43 -6.64
N LEU A 415 -4.11 -31.36 -7.27
CA LEU A 415 -2.69 -31.01 -7.29
C LEU A 415 -2.15 -30.70 -5.88
N VAL A 416 -2.86 -29.86 -5.12
CA VAL A 416 -2.45 -29.47 -3.75
C VAL A 416 -2.51 -30.66 -2.81
N LYS A 417 -3.55 -31.49 -2.89
CA LYS A 417 -3.66 -32.71 -2.10
C LYS A 417 -2.46 -33.65 -2.32
N LYS A 418 -1.95 -33.70 -3.54
CA LYS A 418 -0.86 -34.61 -3.90
C LYS A 418 0.54 -34.06 -3.59
N TYR A 419 0.75 -32.76 -3.75
CA TYR A 419 2.08 -32.16 -3.73
C TYR A 419 2.26 -31.04 -2.68
N GLY A 420 1.19 -30.57 -2.03
CA GLY A 420 1.20 -29.38 -1.18
C GLY A 420 1.37 -28.09 -1.98
N LEU A 421 1.86 -27.05 -1.29
CA LEU A 421 2.16 -25.75 -1.89
C LEU A 421 3.64 -25.40 -1.69
N HIS A 422 4.24 -24.72 -2.67
CA HIS A 422 5.59 -24.16 -2.58
C HIS A 422 5.63 -22.82 -1.85
N ASN A 423 4.48 -22.14 -1.77
CA ASN A 423 4.29 -20.82 -1.16
C ASN A 423 3.15 -20.87 -0.14
N SER A 424 3.33 -20.21 0.98
CA SER A 424 2.30 -20.07 2.01
C SER A 424 1.36 -18.87 1.79
N GLN A 425 1.77 -17.90 0.95
CA GLN A 425 1.01 -16.73 0.54
C GLN A 425 1.38 -16.39 -0.90
N LEU A 426 0.40 -16.01 -1.73
CA LEU A 426 0.56 -15.86 -3.17
C LEU A 426 0.14 -14.50 -3.69
N LEU A 427 -1.02 -13.98 -3.28
CA LEU A 427 -1.68 -12.84 -3.90
C LEU A 427 -1.86 -11.67 -2.95
N THR A 428 -1.55 -10.48 -3.46
CA THR A 428 -1.77 -9.20 -2.77
C THR A 428 -2.05 -8.09 -3.78
N ILE A 429 -2.76 -7.04 -3.40
CA ILE A 429 -2.87 -5.86 -4.27
C ILE A 429 -2.16 -4.69 -3.61
N ALA A 430 -0.95 -4.43 -4.10
CA ALA A 430 -0.11 -3.31 -3.69
C ALA A 430 -0.55 -2.00 -4.38
N PRO A 431 -0.19 -0.82 -3.85
CA PRO A 431 -0.56 0.46 -4.45
C PRO A 431 -0.01 0.68 -5.86
N THR A 432 1.12 0.08 -6.20
CA THR A 432 1.87 0.20 -7.48
C THR A 432 2.15 1.65 -7.94
N GLY A 433 2.08 2.63 -7.05
CA GLY A 433 2.06 4.06 -7.40
C GLY A 433 3.16 4.52 -8.36
N THR A 434 4.42 4.08 -8.13
CA THR A 434 5.53 4.45 -9.04
C THR A 434 5.51 3.64 -10.34
N LEU A 435 5.11 2.36 -10.29
CA LEU A 435 5.07 1.47 -11.46
C LEU A 435 3.96 1.90 -12.43
N SER A 436 2.77 2.12 -11.91
CA SER A 436 1.62 2.55 -12.70
C SER A 436 1.84 3.95 -13.30
N THR A 437 2.43 4.89 -12.53
CA THR A 437 2.82 6.20 -13.06
C THR A 437 3.86 6.09 -14.16
N MET A 438 4.84 5.19 -14.04
CA MET A 438 5.84 4.94 -15.09
C MET A 438 5.18 4.46 -16.39
N LEU A 439 4.23 3.55 -16.31
CA LEU A 439 3.51 3.05 -17.49
C LEU A 439 2.40 4.02 -17.98
N GLY A 440 1.94 4.94 -17.15
CA GLY A 440 0.82 5.84 -17.44
C GLY A 440 -0.54 5.15 -17.36
N ILE A 441 -0.74 4.27 -16.36
CA ILE A 441 -1.97 3.49 -16.12
C ILE A 441 -2.44 3.65 -14.67
N SER A 442 -3.62 3.16 -14.35
CA SER A 442 -4.16 3.10 -12.98
C SER A 442 -3.36 2.14 -12.07
N GLY A 443 -3.23 2.48 -10.80
CA GLY A 443 -2.47 1.70 -9.81
C GLY A 443 -3.35 0.76 -9.00
N GLY A 444 -2.89 -0.46 -8.74
CA GLY A 444 -3.54 -1.43 -7.86
C GLY A 444 -5.03 -1.58 -8.14
N ILE A 445 -5.82 -1.44 -7.08
CA ILE A 445 -7.29 -1.50 -7.13
C ILE A 445 -7.93 -0.14 -7.46
N GLU A 446 -7.12 0.93 -7.60
CA GLU A 446 -7.64 2.29 -7.67
C GLU A 446 -8.32 2.59 -9.01
N PRO A 447 -9.41 3.38 -9.04
CA PRO A 447 -9.90 3.99 -10.26
C PRO A 447 -8.90 5.00 -10.82
N VAL A 448 -9.10 5.47 -12.03
CA VAL A 448 -8.35 6.63 -12.56
C VAL A 448 -8.63 7.83 -11.65
N PHE A 449 -7.58 8.49 -11.17
CA PHE A 449 -7.74 9.61 -10.23
C PHE A 449 -8.53 10.77 -10.85
N ALA A 450 -8.14 11.18 -12.07
CA ALA A 450 -8.81 12.20 -12.86
C ALA A 450 -8.49 11.99 -14.34
N ASN A 451 -9.37 12.44 -15.23
CA ASN A 451 -9.18 12.33 -16.69
C ASN A 451 -8.00 13.18 -17.19
N TYR A 452 -7.68 14.26 -16.50
CA TYR A 452 -6.57 15.15 -16.81
C TYR A 452 -5.98 15.77 -15.55
N TYR A 453 -4.77 16.32 -15.69
CA TYR A 453 -4.19 17.26 -14.74
C TYR A 453 -3.88 18.58 -15.47
N VAL A 454 -3.83 19.67 -14.73
CA VAL A 454 -3.50 20.98 -15.32
C VAL A 454 -2.04 21.28 -15.10
N ARG A 455 -1.33 21.55 -16.17
CA ARG A 455 0.07 21.96 -16.15
C ARG A 455 0.17 23.46 -16.34
N LYS A 456 0.74 24.14 -15.35
CA LYS A 456 1.13 25.54 -15.48
C LYS A 456 2.47 25.62 -16.22
N THR A 457 2.53 26.38 -17.29
CA THR A 457 3.80 26.74 -17.92
C THR A 457 4.10 28.21 -17.65
N GLU A 458 5.31 28.49 -17.18
CA GLU A 458 5.82 29.86 -17.15
C GLU A 458 5.95 30.35 -18.58
N SER A 459 5.29 31.45 -18.90
CA SER A 459 4.99 31.80 -20.27
C SER A 459 6.16 32.40 -21.02
N LEU A 460 6.31 31.97 -22.25
CA LEU A 460 7.08 32.66 -23.30
C LEU A 460 6.57 34.09 -23.61
N HIS A 461 5.40 34.52 -23.07
CA HIS A 461 4.71 35.76 -23.37
C HIS A 461 4.21 36.57 -22.16
N GLY A 462 4.79 36.36 -20.97
CA GLY A 462 4.49 37.19 -19.78
C GLY A 462 3.12 36.93 -19.11
N LYS A 463 2.41 35.87 -19.47
CA LYS A 463 1.18 35.40 -18.79
C LYS A 463 1.24 33.91 -18.55
N ASP A 464 0.84 33.47 -17.36
CA ASP A 464 0.71 32.05 -17.03
C ASP A 464 -0.32 31.40 -17.97
N VAL A 465 0.09 30.31 -18.64
CA VAL A 465 -0.79 29.50 -19.47
C VAL A 465 -0.96 28.13 -18.85
N TYR A 466 -2.19 27.70 -18.70
CA TYR A 466 -2.58 26.43 -18.12
C TYR A 466 -3.04 25.47 -19.23
N TYR A 467 -2.44 24.27 -19.27
CA TYR A 467 -2.78 23.23 -20.24
C TYR A 467 -3.40 22.06 -19.53
N LYS A 468 -4.53 21.56 -20.03
CA LYS A 468 -5.04 20.23 -19.66
C LYS A 468 -4.12 19.18 -20.26
N VAL A 469 -3.57 18.30 -19.44
CA VAL A 469 -2.78 17.13 -19.87
C VAL A 469 -3.58 15.90 -19.52
N TYR A 470 -4.16 15.26 -20.53
CA TYR A 470 -4.98 14.08 -20.34
C TYR A 470 -4.15 12.87 -19.93
N THR A 471 -4.75 11.95 -19.16
CA THR A 471 -4.16 10.64 -18.90
C THR A 471 -4.01 9.87 -20.22
N LYS A 472 -3.07 8.94 -20.28
CA LYS A 472 -2.72 8.23 -21.52
C LYS A 472 -3.94 7.56 -22.18
N ILE A 473 -4.79 6.91 -21.40
CA ILE A 473 -5.98 6.23 -21.93
C ILE A 473 -7.01 7.22 -22.46
N VAL A 474 -7.20 8.35 -21.77
CA VAL A 474 -8.11 9.42 -22.21
C VAL A 474 -7.59 10.08 -23.48
N ASP A 475 -6.31 10.45 -23.54
CA ASP A 475 -5.68 11.07 -24.72
C ASP A 475 -5.77 10.16 -25.95
N SER A 476 -5.47 8.87 -25.77
CA SER A 476 -5.60 7.87 -26.84
C SER A 476 -7.03 7.77 -27.36
N TYR A 477 -7.99 7.59 -26.44
CA TYR A 477 -9.40 7.47 -26.80
C TYR A 477 -9.92 8.72 -27.53
N MET A 478 -9.60 9.92 -27.01
CA MET A 478 -10.01 11.18 -27.63
C MET A 478 -9.43 11.35 -29.03
N LYS A 479 -8.17 10.98 -29.26
CA LYS A 479 -7.53 11.03 -30.59
C LYS A 479 -8.20 10.07 -31.56
N ASP A 480 -8.42 8.81 -31.15
CA ASP A 480 -9.01 7.78 -32.01
C ASP A 480 -10.46 8.12 -32.39
N HIS A 481 -11.22 8.74 -31.48
CA HIS A 481 -12.62 9.12 -31.70
C HIS A 481 -12.79 10.60 -32.11
N LYS A 482 -11.68 11.33 -32.33
CA LYS A 482 -11.67 12.75 -32.74
C LYS A 482 -12.47 13.64 -31.79
N LEU A 483 -12.42 13.38 -30.49
CA LEU A 483 -13.06 14.20 -29.47
C LEU A 483 -12.20 15.43 -29.17
N THR A 484 -12.84 16.54 -28.92
CA THR A 484 -12.19 17.83 -28.66
C THR A 484 -12.19 18.23 -27.19
N ASP A 485 -13.05 17.61 -26.39
CA ASP A 485 -13.21 17.92 -24.96
C ASP A 485 -13.56 16.66 -24.18
N ASP A 486 -13.14 16.60 -22.91
CA ASP A 486 -13.39 15.48 -22.02
C ASP A 486 -14.85 15.32 -21.57
N SER A 487 -15.69 16.36 -21.73
CA SER A 487 -17.13 16.25 -21.53
C SER A 487 -17.83 15.33 -22.55
N MET A 488 -17.15 14.98 -23.63
CA MET A 488 -17.64 14.06 -24.67
C MET A 488 -17.26 12.60 -24.41
N LEU A 489 -16.54 12.32 -23.32
CA LEU A 489 -16.16 10.95 -22.95
C LEU A 489 -17.39 10.15 -22.54
N PRO A 490 -17.47 8.85 -22.91
CA PRO A 490 -18.53 7.97 -22.43
C PRO A 490 -18.57 7.82 -20.91
N ASP A 491 -19.72 7.43 -20.37
CA ASP A 491 -19.96 7.30 -18.94
C ASP A 491 -19.04 6.28 -18.23
N TYR A 492 -18.44 5.37 -18.97
CA TYR A 492 -17.48 4.40 -18.40
C TYR A 492 -16.09 4.99 -18.11
N PHE A 493 -15.81 6.25 -18.45
CA PHE A 493 -14.63 6.97 -17.98
C PHE A 493 -14.84 7.49 -16.55
N VAL A 494 -15.03 6.56 -15.62
CA VAL A 494 -15.22 6.85 -14.20
C VAL A 494 -13.90 7.21 -13.55
N THR A 495 -13.91 8.26 -12.70
CA THR A 495 -12.72 8.70 -11.93
C THR A 495 -12.95 8.56 -10.43
N ALA A 496 -11.88 8.62 -9.64
CA ALA A 496 -11.98 8.62 -8.19
C ALA A 496 -12.84 9.78 -7.64
N MET A 497 -12.97 10.87 -8.41
CA MET A 497 -13.74 12.05 -8.01
C MET A 497 -15.24 11.91 -8.33
N THR A 498 -15.62 11.01 -9.25
CA THR A 498 -17.00 10.81 -9.69
C THR A 498 -17.60 9.49 -9.21
N LEU A 499 -16.74 8.55 -8.78
CA LEU A 499 -17.13 7.23 -8.32
C LEU A 499 -17.85 7.30 -6.96
N ASP A 500 -18.97 6.62 -6.84
CA ASP A 500 -19.60 6.38 -5.54
C ASP A 500 -18.67 5.53 -4.65
N TYR A 501 -18.43 5.98 -3.43
CA TYR A 501 -17.51 5.33 -2.50
C TYR A 501 -17.96 3.93 -2.04
N ARG A 502 -19.26 3.63 -2.10
CA ARG A 502 -19.77 2.28 -1.83
C ARG A 502 -19.41 1.34 -2.98
N GLN A 503 -19.56 1.78 -4.24
CA GLN A 503 -19.11 1.00 -5.40
C GLN A 503 -17.60 0.75 -5.36
N ARG A 504 -16.83 1.71 -4.82
CA ARG A 504 -15.39 1.54 -4.58
C ARG A 504 -15.09 0.42 -3.59
N ILE A 505 -15.86 0.36 -2.50
CA ILE A 505 -15.75 -0.71 -1.49
C ILE A 505 -16.25 -2.05 -2.05
N ASP A 506 -17.34 -2.06 -2.81
CA ASP A 506 -17.86 -3.27 -3.45
C ASP A 506 -16.81 -3.88 -4.38
N MET A 507 -16.14 -3.08 -5.20
CA MET A 507 -15.05 -3.55 -6.05
C MET A 507 -13.89 -4.15 -5.23
N GLN A 508 -13.48 -3.48 -4.16
CA GLN A 508 -12.45 -4.02 -3.26
C GLN A 508 -12.90 -5.33 -2.61
N SER A 509 -14.17 -5.44 -2.22
CA SER A 509 -14.75 -6.66 -1.66
C SER A 509 -14.71 -7.83 -2.63
N ILE A 510 -15.03 -7.58 -3.91
CA ILE A 510 -14.94 -8.60 -4.97
C ILE A 510 -13.51 -9.14 -5.07
N TRP A 511 -12.53 -8.25 -5.17
CA TRP A 511 -11.13 -8.67 -5.25
C TRP A 511 -10.64 -9.34 -3.96
N GLN A 512 -11.07 -8.87 -2.77
CA GLN A 512 -10.64 -9.45 -1.48
C GLN A 512 -11.06 -10.91 -1.30
N LYS A 513 -12.13 -11.37 -1.97
CA LYS A 513 -12.51 -12.79 -1.97
C LYS A 513 -11.40 -13.67 -2.53
N HIS A 514 -10.64 -13.15 -3.49
CA HIS A 514 -9.62 -13.89 -4.25
C HIS A 514 -8.18 -13.60 -3.82
N ILE A 515 -7.97 -12.64 -2.92
CA ILE A 515 -6.66 -12.26 -2.41
C ILE A 515 -6.44 -12.87 -1.02
N ASP A 516 -5.45 -13.74 -0.89
CA ASP A 516 -5.10 -14.41 0.37
C ASP A 516 -4.37 -13.49 1.35
N ALA A 517 -3.54 -12.56 0.89
CA ALA A 517 -3.00 -11.48 1.70
C ALA A 517 -4.04 -10.36 1.92
N SER A 518 -3.76 -9.14 1.55
CA SER A 518 -4.67 -8.02 1.70
C SER A 518 -4.60 -7.08 0.50
N ILE A 519 -5.33 -5.98 0.55
CA ILE A 519 -5.41 -4.98 -0.50
C ILE A 519 -5.09 -3.62 0.09
N SER A 520 -4.10 -2.92 -0.47
CA SER A 520 -3.89 -1.50 -0.18
C SER A 520 -4.96 -0.69 -0.89
N SER A 521 -5.76 0.02 -0.13
CA SER A 521 -6.86 0.82 -0.65
C SER A 521 -7.08 2.07 0.17
N THR A 522 -7.14 3.20 -0.53
CA THR A 522 -7.54 4.49 0.05
C THR A 522 -8.80 4.99 -0.65
N VAL A 523 -9.86 5.17 0.11
CA VAL A 523 -11.08 5.79 -0.41
C VAL A 523 -10.96 7.30 -0.27
N ASN A 524 -10.86 7.98 -1.40
CA ASN A 524 -10.87 9.45 -1.43
C ASN A 524 -12.31 9.93 -1.35
N VAL A 525 -12.60 10.83 -0.42
CA VAL A 525 -13.92 11.43 -0.22
C VAL A 525 -13.81 12.95 -0.26
N PRO A 526 -14.86 13.65 -0.73
CA PRO A 526 -14.82 15.10 -0.88
C PRO A 526 -14.81 15.84 0.47
N ASN A 527 -14.44 17.10 0.46
CA ASN A 527 -14.33 17.95 1.67
C ASN A 527 -15.61 17.99 2.52
N GLN A 528 -16.79 18.02 1.88
CA GLN A 528 -18.10 18.05 2.53
C GLN A 528 -18.52 16.72 3.19
N PHE A 529 -17.74 15.64 3.01
CA PHE A 529 -18.00 14.35 3.64
C PHE A 529 -17.97 14.48 5.15
N THR A 530 -18.98 13.96 5.85
CA THR A 530 -19.12 14.13 7.30
C THR A 530 -18.43 13.02 8.10
N VAL A 531 -18.31 13.22 9.41
CA VAL A 531 -17.80 12.19 10.33
C VAL A 531 -18.74 10.97 10.35
N GLU A 532 -20.05 11.19 10.34
CA GLU A 532 -21.08 10.14 10.32
C GLU A 532 -21.04 9.33 9.02
N GLU A 533 -20.78 9.98 7.89
CA GLU A 533 -20.57 9.30 6.62
C GLU A 533 -19.27 8.47 6.64
N THR A 534 -18.20 8.99 7.25
CA THR A 534 -16.93 8.26 7.44
C THR A 534 -17.14 7.02 8.32
N GLU A 535 -17.88 7.16 9.43
CA GLU A 535 -18.24 6.04 10.29
C GLU A 535 -19.07 5.00 9.55
N SER A 536 -20.08 5.44 8.78
CA SER A 536 -20.93 4.56 7.97
C SER A 536 -20.11 3.82 6.90
N LEU A 537 -19.10 4.46 6.34
CA LEU A 537 -18.22 3.85 5.34
C LEU A 537 -17.34 2.75 5.94
N TYR A 538 -16.81 2.95 7.14
CA TYR A 538 -16.08 1.92 7.88
C TYR A 538 -16.97 0.71 8.23
N LEU A 539 -18.22 0.96 8.66
CA LEU A 539 -19.19 -0.11 8.92
C LEU A 539 -19.50 -0.90 7.64
N TYR A 540 -19.72 -0.20 6.53
CA TYR A 540 -19.97 -0.82 5.24
C TYR A 540 -18.77 -1.68 4.78
N ALA A 541 -17.56 -1.17 4.91
CA ALA A 541 -16.35 -1.92 4.60
C ALA A 541 -16.22 -3.21 5.44
N TYR A 542 -16.52 -3.11 6.73
CA TYR A 542 -16.57 -4.29 7.60
C TYR A 542 -17.63 -5.29 7.14
N GLU A 543 -18.85 -4.85 6.82
CA GLU A 543 -19.94 -5.72 6.35
C GLU A 543 -19.63 -6.41 5.03
N LYS A 544 -18.92 -5.73 4.15
CA LYS A 544 -18.48 -6.26 2.85
C LYS A 544 -17.28 -7.21 2.93
N GLY A 545 -16.74 -7.44 4.12
CA GLY A 545 -15.69 -8.44 4.32
C GLY A 545 -14.26 -7.97 4.00
N LEU A 546 -14.02 -6.67 3.95
CA LEU A 546 -12.68 -6.12 3.76
C LEU A 546 -11.77 -6.49 4.94
N LYS A 547 -10.47 -6.63 4.66
CA LYS A 547 -9.44 -6.83 5.69
C LYS A 547 -8.88 -5.52 6.25
N GLY A 548 -8.96 -4.46 5.46
CA GLY A 548 -8.51 -3.14 5.88
C GLY A 548 -8.96 -2.06 4.90
N ILE A 549 -8.96 -0.84 5.38
CA ILE A 549 -9.34 0.34 4.59
C ILE A 549 -8.76 1.60 5.24
N THR A 550 -8.41 2.57 4.40
CA THR A 550 -8.08 3.93 4.81
C THR A 550 -9.00 4.90 4.06
N ILE A 551 -9.46 5.93 4.75
CA ILE A 551 -10.27 6.99 4.15
C ILE A 551 -9.43 8.25 4.14
N PHE A 552 -9.41 8.95 3.01
CA PHE A 552 -8.75 10.23 2.85
C PHE A 552 -9.76 11.28 2.40
N ARG A 553 -10.07 12.20 3.31
CA ARG A 553 -10.98 13.32 3.01
C ARG A 553 -10.18 14.51 2.46
N ASP A 554 -10.68 15.07 1.37
CA ASP A 554 -10.16 16.33 0.83
C ASP A 554 -10.28 17.44 1.89
N GLY A 555 -9.22 18.23 2.08
CA GLY A 555 -9.20 19.28 3.10
C GLY A 555 -9.00 18.78 4.54
N CYS A 556 -8.61 17.51 4.76
CA CYS A 556 -8.14 17.07 6.08
C CYS A 556 -6.82 17.79 6.44
N LYS A 557 -6.45 17.77 7.72
CA LYS A 557 -5.24 18.46 8.24
C LYS A 557 -3.94 17.83 7.73
N ARG A 558 -3.98 16.62 7.18
CA ARG A 558 -2.83 15.97 6.54
C ARG A 558 -2.68 16.45 5.10
N VAL A 559 -1.46 16.82 4.69
CA VAL A 559 -1.18 17.22 3.31
C VAL A 559 -1.21 16.00 2.39
N GLY A 560 -2.13 15.98 1.43
CA GLY A 560 -2.25 14.92 0.42
C GLY A 560 -1.10 14.95 -0.61
N ILE A 561 -0.79 13.77 -1.17
CA ILE A 561 0.19 13.63 -2.27
C ILE A 561 -0.41 14.12 -3.59
N LEU A 562 -1.73 13.93 -3.76
CA LEU A 562 -2.51 14.37 -4.92
C LEU A 562 -3.57 15.36 -4.43
N THR A 563 -3.53 16.59 -4.90
CA THR A 563 -4.54 17.62 -4.59
C THR A 563 -5.27 18.04 -5.88
N PRO A 564 -6.61 18.09 -5.86
CA PRO A 564 -7.38 18.71 -6.95
C PRO A 564 -7.07 20.20 -7.06
N GLU A 565 -7.14 20.74 -8.26
CA GLU A 565 -6.64 22.07 -8.56
C GLU A 565 -7.50 23.23 -8.05
N GLU A 566 -8.76 23.00 -7.72
CA GLU A 566 -9.66 24.06 -7.21
C GLU A 566 -9.20 24.68 -5.88
N GLU A 567 -8.51 23.91 -5.02
CA GLU A 567 -7.95 24.46 -3.78
C GLU A 567 -6.73 25.36 -3.98
N LYS A 568 -5.95 25.19 -5.06
CA LYS A 568 -4.83 26.08 -5.36
C LYS A 568 -5.25 27.49 -5.76
N LYS A 569 -6.45 27.66 -6.31
CA LYS A 569 -7.00 28.99 -6.66
C LYS A 569 -7.45 29.79 -5.43
N GLN A 570 -7.87 29.14 -4.35
CA GLN A 570 -8.31 29.84 -3.13
C GLN A 570 -7.16 30.23 -2.21
N LYS A 571 -6.03 29.52 -2.23
CA LYS A 571 -4.83 29.88 -1.43
C LYS A 571 -3.88 30.85 -2.16
N GLY A 572 -4.12 31.14 -3.45
CA GLY A 572 -3.32 32.06 -4.27
C GLY A 572 -3.94 33.44 -4.53
N ALA A 573 -5.13 33.71 -4.04
CA ALA A 573 -5.85 34.94 -4.30
C ALA A 573 -5.98 35.84 -3.05
N VAL A 574 -4.85 36.23 -2.45
CA VAL A 574 -4.74 37.50 -1.77
C VAL A 574 -3.62 38.28 -2.47
N ALA A 575 -3.88 38.62 -3.71
CA ALA A 575 -3.14 39.69 -4.38
C ALA A 575 -4.06 40.92 -4.32
N GLY A 576 -3.76 41.70 -3.32
CA GLY A 576 -4.43 42.73 -3.44
C GLY A 576 -4.12 44.05 -3.03
N GLU A 577 -4.37 44.76 -2.23
CA GLU A 577 -4.08 46.17 -2.02
C GLU A 577 -2.77 46.29 -1.28
N GLY A 578 -1.86 47.13 -1.75
CA GLY A 578 -0.54 47.32 -1.15
C GLY A 578 -0.65 47.67 0.32
N LEU A 579 0.17 46.97 1.12
CA LEU A 579 0.30 47.18 2.55
C LEU A 579 0.50 48.64 2.91
N LYS A 580 -0.32 49.13 3.84
CA LYS A 580 -0.11 50.45 4.42
C LYS A 580 1.08 50.40 5.40
N ARG A 581 1.90 51.45 5.42
CA ARG A 581 3.07 51.57 6.29
C ARG A 581 2.66 51.44 7.75
N GLY A 582 3.16 50.39 8.43
CA GLY A 582 2.88 50.12 9.85
C GLY A 582 1.75 49.10 10.09
N GLU A 583 1.21 48.47 9.07
CA GLU A 583 0.19 47.44 9.20
C GLU A 583 0.83 46.09 9.58
N ILE A 584 0.34 45.48 10.64
CA ILE A 584 0.82 44.17 11.12
C ILE A 584 -0.08 43.10 10.49
N ILE A 585 0.50 42.23 9.65
CA ILE A 585 -0.19 41.05 9.11
C ILE A 585 0.12 39.86 10.01
N GLN A 586 -0.91 39.14 10.44
CA GLN A 586 -0.75 37.78 10.96
C GLN A 586 -0.44 36.83 9.81
N VAL A 587 0.79 36.32 9.75
CA VAL A 587 1.20 35.24 8.84
C VAL A 587 1.09 33.91 9.59
N ASN A 588 0.72 32.84 8.85
CA ASN A 588 0.74 31.48 9.41
C ASN A 588 2.15 31.11 9.89
N ASP A 589 2.22 30.32 10.94
CA ASP A 589 3.46 29.91 11.61
C ASP A 589 4.44 29.13 10.69
N ASP A 590 3.96 28.58 9.56
CA ASP A 590 4.77 27.88 8.55
C ASP A 590 4.80 28.65 7.22
N VAL A 591 5.83 29.44 7.01
CA VAL A 591 6.10 30.10 5.72
C VAL A 591 7.32 29.46 5.05
N ILE A 592 7.13 28.85 3.89
CA ILE A 592 8.25 28.40 3.05
C ILE A 592 8.78 29.62 2.30
N GLY A 593 9.88 30.19 2.81
CA GLY A 593 10.53 31.36 2.22
C GLY A 593 11.90 31.04 1.63
N LYS A 594 12.34 31.79 0.63
CA LYS A 594 13.73 31.78 0.13
C LYS A 594 14.56 32.78 0.94
N LYS A 595 15.58 32.29 1.69
CA LYS A 595 16.54 33.14 2.37
C LYS A 595 17.57 33.67 1.38
N ARG A 596 17.65 35.00 1.22
CA ARG A 596 18.72 35.64 0.47
C ARG A 596 19.57 36.50 1.41
N LYS A 597 20.90 36.41 1.27
CA LYS A 597 21.86 37.29 1.93
C LYS A 597 22.14 38.45 0.97
N LEU A 598 21.81 39.65 1.39
CA LEU A 598 22.18 40.89 0.72
C LEU A 598 23.39 41.49 1.43
N ILE A 599 24.43 41.83 0.69
CA ILE A 599 25.61 42.53 1.21
C ILE A 599 25.36 44.04 1.04
N THR A 600 25.37 44.76 2.14
CA THR A 600 25.23 46.21 2.14
C THR A 600 26.55 46.85 2.59
N GLY A 601 26.74 48.14 2.35
CA GLY A 601 27.97 48.85 2.76
C GLY A 601 28.24 48.87 4.26
N CYS A 602 27.25 48.49 5.11
CA CYS A 602 27.34 48.44 6.57
C CYS A 602 27.27 47.02 7.16
N GLY A 603 27.26 45.97 6.33
CA GLY A 603 27.15 44.56 6.73
C GLY A 603 26.28 43.71 5.82
N SER A 604 25.75 42.61 6.37
CA SER A 604 24.86 41.72 5.60
C SER A 604 23.46 41.72 6.20
N LEU A 605 22.46 41.87 5.32
CA LEU A 605 21.03 41.70 5.64
C LEU A 605 20.54 40.35 5.15
N HIS A 606 19.84 39.59 5.98
CA HIS A 606 19.22 38.36 5.61
C HIS A 606 17.71 38.61 5.38
N CYS A 607 17.27 38.49 4.14
CA CYS A 607 15.86 38.59 3.77
C CYS A 607 15.30 37.19 3.60
N ILE A 608 14.09 36.95 4.15
CA ILE A 608 13.26 35.76 3.92
C ILE A 608 12.01 36.28 3.19
N ALA A 609 11.75 35.78 2.00
CA ALA A 609 10.58 36.15 1.19
C ALA A 609 9.83 34.88 0.78
#